data_c7ec7a9fd7d451ab24ff64706769d8d5
#
_entry.id   c7ec7a9fd7d451ab24ff64706769d8d5
#
_cell.length_a   1.000
_cell.length_b   1.000
_cell.length_c   1.000
_cell.angle_alpha   90.00
_cell.angle_beta   90.00
_cell.angle_gamma   90.00
#
_symmetry.space_group_name_H-M   'P 1'
#
loop_
_entity.id
_entity.type
_entity.pdbx_description
1 polymer ?
#
loop_
_entity_poly.entity_id
_entity_poly.type
_entity_poly.pdbx_seq_one_letter_code
_entity_poly.pdbx_strand_id
1 'polypeptide(L)'
;QADYFDTVLLPRLKKVTYCPEWKDGKPKGIATSEEAERSPRILKVIRLESYEDALNNLELRRTKEQQGLLDLAPAQGADKLKEQYMLRYMLDVETRGSQSLLNVAAFTDPTAYKLKVKRPGSDESREVNVDLLETFNWLIGLTVQHLAAPQAFNAETERDGEGRLRLNGRLKQETDGRWWFRTVTGTTPDGRKTLGIWRKRPGGESVEGSEQDNLILDEWCTKQG
;
A
#
# COMPACT_ATOMS: atom_id res chain seq x y z
N GLN A 1 0.05 -24.59 4.77
CA GLN A 1 -1.20 -24.24 5.42
C GLN A 1 -2.31 -24.82 4.60
N ALA A 2 -3.18 -25.62 5.24
CA ALA A 2 -4.29 -26.24 4.53
C ALA A 2 -5.32 -25.17 4.12
N ASP A 3 -6.00 -25.39 3.00
CA ASP A 3 -7.06 -24.53 2.44
C ASP A 3 -8.25 -24.32 3.37
N TYR A 4 -8.23 -24.99 4.54
CA TYR A 4 -9.29 -24.95 5.53
C TYR A 4 -9.67 -23.53 5.99
N PHE A 5 -8.68 -22.63 6.09
CA PHE A 5 -8.97 -21.24 6.47
C PHE A 5 -9.87 -20.56 5.45
N ASP A 6 -9.51 -20.64 4.17
CA ASP A 6 -10.23 -19.94 3.10
C ASP A 6 -11.52 -20.65 2.68
N THR A 7 -11.55 -21.98 2.75
CA THR A 7 -12.69 -22.78 2.28
C THR A 7 -13.75 -23.05 3.34
N VAL A 8 -13.36 -23.09 4.61
CA VAL A 8 -14.29 -23.46 5.70
C VAL A 8 -14.38 -22.38 6.77
N LEU A 9 -13.24 -21.97 7.36
CA LEU A 9 -13.25 -21.11 8.54
C LEU A 9 -13.73 -19.69 8.21
N LEU A 10 -13.14 -19.02 7.23
CA LEU A 10 -13.49 -17.66 6.85
C LEU A 10 -14.95 -17.53 6.36
N PRO A 11 -15.48 -18.43 5.49
CA PRO A 11 -16.90 -18.42 5.14
C PRO A 11 -17.82 -18.61 6.33
N ARG A 12 -17.45 -19.45 7.29
CA ARG A 12 -18.22 -19.64 8.52
C ARG A 12 -18.23 -18.39 9.39
N LEU A 13 -17.07 -17.78 9.62
CA LEU A 13 -16.98 -16.53 10.38
C LEU A 13 -17.81 -15.42 9.75
N LYS A 14 -17.73 -15.25 8.42
CA LYS A 14 -18.56 -14.28 7.69
C LYS A 14 -20.06 -14.54 7.91
N LYS A 15 -20.49 -15.79 7.81
CA LYS A 15 -21.89 -16.16 8.06
C LYS A 15 -22.31 -15.85 9.48
N VAL A 16 -21.52 -16.25 10.48
CA VAL A 16 -21.83 -15.97 11.90
C VAL A 16 -21.87 -14.48 12.18
N THR A 17 -20.98 -13.70 11.56
CA THR A 17 -20.88 -12.27 11.81
C THR A 17 -22.02 -11.48 11.16
N TYR A 18 -22.41 -11.84 9.93
CA TYR A 18 -23.29 -11.01 9.10
C TYR A 18 -24.69 -11.61 8.84
N CYS A 19 -24.97 -12.84 9.27
CA CYS A 19 -26.32 -13.39 9.13
C CYS A 19 -27.13 -13.14 10.41
N PRO A 20 -28.19 -12.34 10.35
CA PRO A 20 -29.01 -12.00 11.53
C PRO A 20 -29.82 -13.17 12.03
N GLU A 21 -30.28 -14.03 11.14
CA GLU A 21 -31.15 -15.16 11.47
C GLU A 21 -30.51 -16.50 11.15
N TRP A 22 -30.71 -17.45 12.07
CA TRP A 22 -30.26 -18.83 11.95
C TRP A 22 -31.43 -19.78 12.21
N LYS A 23 -31.64 -20.77 11.35
CA LYS A 23 -32.58 -21.83 11.54
C LYS A 23 -31.90 -23.19 11.37
N ASP A 24 -32.06 -24.08 12.33
CA ASP A 24 -31.49 -25.45 12.32
C ASP A 24 -29.96 -25.44 12.04
N GLY A 25 -29.23 -24.49 12.63
CA GLY A 25 -27.78 -24.34 12.44
C GLY A 25 -27.37 -23.82 11.07
N LYS A 26 -28.31 -23.34 10.25
CA LYS A 26 -28.03 -22.76 8.92
C LYS A 26 -28.39 -21.27 8.89
N PRO A 27 -27.54 -20.42 8.24
CA PRO A 27 -27.83 -18.99 8.09
C PRO A 27 -29.02 -18.79 7.15
N LYS A 28 -29.93 -17.89 7.53
CA LYS A 28 -31.11 -17.50 6.76
C LYS A 28 -30.94 -16.10 6.17
N GLY A 29 -30.16 -15.95 5.15
CA GLY A 29 -29.97 -14.67 4.47
C GLY A 29 -28.78 -13.84 4.97
N ILE A 30 -28.64 -12.66 4.39
CA ILE A 30 -27.63 -11.65 4.74
C ILE A 30 -28.37 -10.47 5.36
N ALA A 31 -27.76 -9.80 6.34
CA ALA A 31 -28.32 -8.60 6.94
C ALA A 31 -28.71 -7.56 5.88
N THR A 32 -29.86 -6.96 6.04
CA THR A 32 -30.26 -5.79 5.25
C THR A 32 -29.37 -4.59 5.63
N SER A 33 -29.36 -3.54 4.80
CA SER A 33 -28.61 -2.32 5.12
C SER A 33 -29.01 -1.72 6.45
N GLU A 34 -30.32 -1.69 6.75
CA GLU A 34 -30.83 -1.17 8.03
C GLU A 34 -30.40 -2.00 9.25
N GLU A 35 -30.36 -3.33 9.12
CA GLU A 35 -29.89 -4.22 10.19
C GLU A 35 -28.38 -4.08 10.40
N ALA A 36 -27.61 -3.88 9.32
CA ALA A 36 -26.18 -3.64 9.38
C ALA A 36 -25.86 -2.30 10.06
N GLU A 37 -26.66 -1.25 9.82
CA GLU A 37 -26.52 0.05 10.47
C GLU A 37 -26.84 0.00 11.96
N ARG A 38 -27.83 -0.80 12.37
CA ARG A 38 -28.18 -0.98 13.80
C ARG A 38 -27.14 -1.74 14.59
N SER A 39 -26.39 -2.62 13.95
CA SER A 39 -25.34 -3.44 14.59
C SER A 39 -24.11 -3.56 13.69
N PRO A 40 -23.35 -2.47 13.54
CA PRO A 40 -22.18 -2.46 12.66
C PRO A 40 -21.13 -3.45 13.18
N ARG A 41 -20.63 -4.30 12.30
CA ARG A 41 -19.60 -5.31 12.60
C ARG A 41 -18.50 -5.25 11.55
N ILE A 42 -17.26 -5.40 11.99
CA ILE A 42 -16.09 -5.43 11.12
C ILE A 42 -15.36 -6.75 11.34
N LEU A 43 -15.11 -7.47 10.26
CA LEU A 43 -14.26 -8.65 10.25
C LEU A 43 -12.97 -8.30 9.51
N LYS A 44 -11.86 -8.19 10.23
CA LYS A 44 -10.54 -7.99 9.65
C LYS A 44 -9.90 -9.34 9.37
N VAL A 45 -9.45 -9.54 8.14
CA VAL A 45 -8.70 -10.71 7.70
C VAL A 45 -7.31 -10.27 7.31
N ILE A 46 -6.32 -10.70 8.09
CA ILE A 46 -4.92 -10.39 7.84
C ILE A 46 -4.25 -11.65 7.33
N ARG A 47 -3.58 -11.55 6.19
CA ARG A 47 -2.77 -12.63 5.62
C ARG A 47 -1.32 -12.19 5.66
N LEU A 48 -0.46 -13.02 6.22
CA LEU A 48 0.98 -12.84 6.14
C LEU A 48 1.45 -13.20 4.74
N GLU A 49 2.32 -12.39 4.18
CA GLU A 49 3.02 -12.72 2.93
C GLU A 49 3.86 -13.98 3.15
N SER A 50 3.70 -14.97 2.28
CA SER A 50 4.51 -16.17 2.32
C SER A 50 5.89 -15.89 1.70
N TYR A 51 6.88 -16.70 2.04
CA TYR A 51 8.20 -16.60 1.41
C TYR A 51 8.13 -16.79 -0.12
N GLU A 52 7.28 -17.69 -0.59
CA GLU A 52 7.03 -17.91 -2.01
C GLU A 52 6.39 -16.69 -2.68
N ASP A 53 5.43 -16.03 -2.01
CA ASP A 53 4.81 -14.80 -2.52
C ASP A 53 5.84 -13.67 -2.59
N ALA A 54 6.70 -13.53 -1.57
CA ALA A 54 7.77 -12.55 -1.57
C ALA A 54 8.74 -12.77 -2.74
N LEU A 55 9.13 -14.01 -3.02
CA LEU A 55 9.97 -14.34 -4.17
C LEU A 55 9.27 -14.06 -5.51
N ASN A 56 7.98 -14.36 -5.63
CA ASN A 56 7.20 -14.12 -6.84
C ASN A 56 7.00 -12.64 -7.17
N ASN A 57 7.19 -11.76 -6.20
CA ASN A 57 7.14 -10.31 -6.37
C ASN A 57 8.50 -9.69 -6.70
N LEU A 58 9.59 -10.46 -6.68
CA LEU A 58 10.90 -9.96 -7.09
C LEU A 58 10.96 -9.81 -8.60
N GLU A 59 11.39 -8.65 -9.04
CA GLU A 59 11.63 -8.35 -10.45
C GLU A 59 13.11 -8.02 -10.64
N LEU A 60 13.79 -8.83 -11.42
CA LEU A 60 15.18 -8.57 -11.80
C LEU A 60 15.19 -7.46 -12.85
N ARG A 61 15.70 -6.31 -12.48
CA ARG A 61 15.83 -5.15 -13.38
C ARG A 61 17.30 -4.81 -13.55
N ARG A 62 17.83 -5.09 -14.73
CA ARG A 62 19.18 -4.74 -15.13
C ARG A 62 19.13 -3.66 -16.18
N THR A 63 19.87 -2.57 -15.97
CA THR A 63 19.99 -1.52 -16.98
C THR A 63 20.94 -1.96 -18.13
N LYS A 64 20.84 -1.30 -19.28
CA LYS A 64 21.72 -1.59 -20.42
C LYS A 64 23.18 -1.30 -20.09
N GLU A 65 23.43 -0.27 -19.28
CA GLU A 65 24.76 0.10 -18.81
C GLU A 65 25.34 -0.98 -17.90
N GLN A 66 24.55 -1.49 -16.94
CA GLN A 66 24.96 -2.59 -16.06
C GLN A 66 25.27 -3.85 -16.88
N GLN A 67 24.44 -4.18 -17.87
CA GLN A 67 24.70 -5.31 -18.75
C GLN A 67 25.99 -5.10 -19.55
N GLY A 68 26.19 -3.91 -20.11
CA GLY A 68 27.40 -3.56 -20.85
C GLY A 68 28.68 -3.70 -20.01
N LEU A 69 28.65 -3.29 -18.74
CA LEU A 69 29.78 -3.48 -17.83
C LEU A 69 30.10 -4.95 -17.56
N LEU A 70 29.08 -5.78 -17.39
CA LEU A 70 29.24 -7.23 -17.16
C LEU A 70 29.73 -7.99 -18.40
N ASP A 71 29.53 -7.43 -19.58
CA ASP A 71 29.94 -8.01 -20.84
C ASP A 71 31.36 -7.57 -21.27
N LEU A 72 31.97 -6.63 -20.55
CA LEU A 72 33.36 -6.24 -20.78
C LEU A 72 34.35 -7.36 -20.48
N ALA A 73 35.42 -7.45 -21.26
CA ALA A 73 36.46 -8.46 -21.09
C ALA A 73 37.07 -8.53 -19.67
N PRO A 74 37.30 -7.41 -18.94
CA PRO A 74 37.75 -7.48 -17.54
C PRO A 74 36.77 -8.18 -16.59
N ALA A 75 35.47 -8.01 -16.79
CA ALA A 75 34.45 -8.66 -15.95
C ALA A 75 34.38 -10.18 -16.19
N GLN A 76 34.83 -10.64 -17.32
CA GLN A 76 34.87 -12.06 -17.71
C GLN A 76 36.26 -12.71 -17.49
N GLY A 77 37.23 -11.93 -16.99
CA GLY A 77 38.61 -12.36 -16.79
C GLY A 77 38.82 -13.28 -15.58
N ALA A 78 40.09 -13.47 -15.20
CA ALA A 78 40.54 -14.40 -14.16
C ALA A 78 39.87 -14.14 -12.78
N ASP A 79 39.49 -12.90 -12.48
CA ASP A 79 38.87 -12.51 -11.23
C ASP A 79 37.38 -12.89 -11.13
N LYS A 80 36.80 -13.42 -12.22
CA LYS A 80 35.41 -13.89 -12.27
C LYS A 80 34.40 -12.87 -11.71
N LEU A 81 34.62 -11.57 -11.96
CA LEU A 81 33.77 -10.49 -11.46
C LEU A 81 32.29 -10.69 -11.81
N LYS A 82 32.01 -11.12 -13.05
CA LYS A 82 30.65 -11.43 -13.48
C LYS A 82 30.04 -12.57 -12.65
N GLU A 83 30.79 -13.63 -12.41
CA GLU A 83 30.33 -14.75 -11.61
C GLU A 83 30.11 -14.34 -10.15
N GLN A 84 31.02 -13.56 -9.57
CA GLN A 84 30.87 -13.03 -8.21
C GLN A 84 29.66 -12.08 -8.08
N TYR A 85 29.43 -11.23 -9.08
CA TYR A 85 28.25 -10.37 -9.12
C TYR A 85 26.96 -11.20 -9.15
N MET A 86 26.87 -12.17 -10.05
CA MET A 86 25.69 -13.04 -10.18
C MET A 86 25.40 -13.84 -8.92
N LEU A 87 26.45 -14.30 -8.22
CA LEU A 87 26.27 -15.13 -7.01
C LEU A 87 25.98 -14.32 -5.73
N ARG A 88 26.50 -13.10 -5.62
CA ARG A 88 26.50 -12.36 -4.35
C ARG A 88 25.67 -11.09 -4.37
N TYR A 89 25.62 -10.39 -5.48
CA TYR A 89 25.11 -9.02 -5.55
C TYR A 89 23.88 -8.86 -6.43
N MET A 90 23.66 -9.75 -7.41
CA MET A 90 22.60 -9.61 -8.40
C MET A 90 21.22 -9.44 -7.75
N LEU A 91 20.86 -10.30 -6.81
CA LEU A 91 19.57 -10.20 -6.13
C LEU A 91 19.41 -8.86 -5.40
N ASP A 92 20.41 -8.45 -4.61
CA ASP A 92 20.34 -7.20 -3.87
C ASP A 92 20.23 -5.96 -4.77
N VAL A 93 20.98 -5.95 -5.87
CA VAL A 93 21.05 -4.79 -6.77
C VAL A 93 19.85 -4.74 -7.72
N GLU A 94 19.55 -5.84 -8.39
CA GLU A 94 18.57 -5.86 -9.49
C GLU A 94 17.11 -5.95 -9.00
N THR A 95 16.88 -6.35 -7.74
CA THR A 95 15.53 -6.43 -7.18
C THR A 95 15.11 -5.24 -6.32
N ARG A 96 15.98 -4.23 -6.14
CA ARG A 96 15.68 -3.05 -5.30
C ARG A 96 14.42 -2.28 -5.72
N GLY A 97 14.08 -2.32 -7.01
CA GLY A 97 12.87 -1.70 -7.55
C GLY A 97 11.61 -2.57 -7.48
N SER A 98 11.72 -3.79 -6.94
CA SER A 98 10.58 -4.71 -6.85
C SER A 98 9.50 -4.19 -5.90
N GLN A 99 8.25 -4.47 -6.23
CA GLN A 99 7.14 -4.19 -5.32
C GLN A 99 7.21 -5.14 -4.13
N SER A 100 7.37 -4.58 -2.95
CA SER A 100 7.32 -5.31 -1.68
C SER A 100 6.89 -4.37 -0.57
N LEU A 101 6.44 -4.89 0.56
CA LEU A 101 6.10 -4.07 1.74
C LEU A 101 7.33 -3.37 2.36
N LEU A 102 8.54 -3.70 1.94
CA LEU A 102 9.79 -3.06 2.37
C LEU A 102 10.25 -1.96 1.42
N ASN A 103 9.71 -1.89 0.21
CA ASN A 103 10.07 -0.85 -0.76
C ASN A 103 9.17 0.37 -0.63
N VAL A 104 9.47 1.23 0.33
CA VAL A 104 8.71 2.47 0.61
C VAL A 104 8.66 3.41 -0.59
N ALA A 105 9.67 3.40 -1.47
CA ALA A 105 9.69 4.24 -2.67
C ALA A 105 8.56 3.89 -3.66
N ALA A 106 8.08 2.64 -3.64
CA ALA A 106 6.95 2.21 -4.47
C ALA A 106 5.58 2.64 -3.93
N PHE A 107 5.50 3.25 -2.73
CA PHE A 107 4.24 3.65 -2.10
C PHE A 107 3.75 5.03 -2.59
N THR A 108 3.76 5.25 -3.89
CA THR A 108 3.30 6.51 -4.49
C THR A 108 1.78 6.66 -4.45
N ASP A 109 1.06 5.54 -4.56
CA ASP A 109 -0.41 5.48 -4.44
C ASP A 109 -0.81 4.40 -3.42
N PRO A 110 -1.18 4.77 -2.18
CA PRO A 110 -1.58 3.82 -1.15
C PRO A 110 -2.90 3.10 -1.45
N THR A 111 -3.66 3.54 -2.45
CA THR A 111 -4.94 2.93 -2.83
C THR A 111 -4.81 1.90 -3.96
N ALA A 112 -3.67 1.86 -4.64
CA ALA A 112 -3.46 1.04 -5.84
C ALA A 112 -2.21 0.15 -5.76
N TYR A 113 -1.70 -0.09 -4.55
CA TYR A 113 -0.55 -0.95 -4.36
C TYR A 113 -0.93 -2.42 -4.50
N LYS A 114 -0.29 -3.14 -5.41
CA LYS A 114 -0.62 -4.53 -5.73
C LYS A 114 0.56 -5.45 -5.51
N LEU A 115 0.28 -6.64 -5.01
CA LEU A 115 1.23 -7.74 -4.91
C LEU A 115 0.66 -8.99 -5.60
N LYS A 116 1.54 -9.81 -6.15
CA LYS A 116 1.19 -11.16 -6.62
C LYS A 116 1.08 -12.08 -5.41
N VAL A 117 -0.08 -12.66 -5.22
CA VAL A 117 -0.39 -13.55 -4.10
C VAL A 117 -0.89 -14.87 -4.66
N LYS A 118 -0.33 -15.98 -4.17
CA LYS A 118 -0.73 -17.33 -4.55
C LYS A 118 -2.18 -17.60 -4.13
N ARG A 119 -2.94 -18.22 -5.02
CA ARG A 119 -4.31 -18.65 -4.72
C ARG A 119 -4.26 -19.85 -3.79
N PRO A 120 -5.12 -19.90 -2.75
CA PRO A 120 -5.24 -21.10 -1.92
C PRO A 120 -5.55 -22.35 -2.76
N GLY A 121 -4.80 -23.42 -2.53
CA GLY A 121 -5.02 -24.71 -3.23
C GLY A 121 -4.60 -24.74 -4.70
N SER A 122 -3.86 -23.75 -5.18
CA SER A 122 -3.38 -23.67 -6.57
C SER A 122 -1.98 -23.11 -6.62
N ASP A 123 -1.24 -23.42 -7.67
CA ASP A 123 0.07 -22.82 -7.94
C ASP A 123 -0.03 -21.49 -8.71
N GLU A 124 -1.24 -21.07 -9.02
CA GLU A 124 -1.48 -19.79 -9.71
C GLU A 124 -1.37 -18.61 -8.75
N SER A 125 -0.63 -17.59 -9.14
CA SER A 125 -0.61 -16.27 -8.48
C SER A 125 -1.55 -15.31 -9.17
N ARG A 126 -2.16 -14.41 -8.39
CA ARG A 126 -2.96 -13.29 -8.90
C ARG A 126 -2.51 -11.98 -8.28
N GLU A 127 -2.67 -10.90 -9.00
CA GLU A 127 -2.52 -9.56 -8.42
C GLU A 127 -3.66 -9.25 -7.46
N VAL A 128 -3.30 -8.83 -6.26
CA VAL A 128 -4.23 -8.44 -5.19
C VAL A 128 -3.86 -7.04 -4.73
N ASN A 129 -4.86 -6.19 -4.58
CA ASN A 129 -4.65 -4.88 -3.98
C ASN A 129 -4.38 -5.04 -2.48
N VAL A 130 -3.31 -4.43 -2.00
CA VAL A 130 -2.90 -4.46 -0.59
C VAL A 130 -3.44 -3.21 0.11
N ASP A 131 -4.13 -3.39 1.22
CA ASP A 131 -4.49 -2.28 2.10
C ASP A 131 -3.26 -1.85 2.90
N LEU A 132 -2.51 -0.89 2.35
CA LEU A 132 -1.29 -0.39 2.98
C LEU A 132 -1.57 0.30 4.32
N LEU A 133 -2.72 0.96 4.47
CA LEU A 133 -3.10 1.63 5.72
C LEU A 133 -3.24 0.61 6.85
N GLU A 134 -4.05 -0.42 6.63
CA GLU A 134 -4.23 -1.48 7.62
C GLU A 134 -2.95 -2.29 7.85
N THR A 135 -2.21 -2.58 6.81
CA THR A 135 -0.92 -3.28 6.91
C THR A 135 0.05 -2.49 7.80
N PHE A 136 0.18 -1.20 7.59
CA PHE A 136 1.06 -0.35 8.38
C PHE A 136 0.58 -0.23 9.84
N ASN A 137 -0.73 -0.01 10.05
CA ASN A 137 -1.31 0.04 11.38
C ASN A 137 -1.00 -1.23 12.18
N TRP A 138 -1.12 -2.39 11.52
CA TRP A 138 -0.81 -3.68 12.13
C TRP A 138 0.68 -3.83 12.44
N LEU A 139 1.56 -3.45 11.51
CA LEU A 139 3.02 -3.56 11.66
C LEU A 139 3.56 -2.73 12.85
N ILE A 140 3.01 -1.53 13.06
CA ILE A 140 3.41 -0.67 14.19
C ILE A 140 2.61 -0.96 15.49
N GLY A 141 1.69 -1.93 15.45
CA GLY A 141 0.82 -2.28 16.57
C GLY A 141 -0.16 -1.18 16.96
N LEU A 142 -0.59 -0.33 16.00
CA LEU A 142 -1.48 0.79 16.28
C LEU A 142 -2.89 0.29 16.66
N THR A 143 -3.34 0.62 17.87
CA THR A 143 -4.74 0.50 18.25
C THR A 143 -5.51 1.66 17.64
N VAL A 144 -6.15 1.41 16.49
CA VAL A 144 -6.88 2.43 15.74
C VAL A 144 -8.10 2.90 16.52
N GLN A 145 -8.21 4.19 16.75
CA GLN A 145 -9.34 4.86 17.40
C GLN A 145 -10.28 5.49 16.37
N HIS A 146 -9.71 6.11 15.34
CA HIS A 146 -10.49 6.73 14.27
C HIS A 146 -9.80 6.55 12.92
N LEU A 147 -10.56 6.18 11.92
CA LEU A 147 -10.17 6.12 10.52
C LEU A 147 -11.07 7.06 9.74
N ALA A 148 -10.52 8.19 9.31
CA ALA A 148 -11.28 9.20 8.57
C ALA A 148 -11.71 8.68 7.18
N ALA A 149 -12.79 9.25 6.67
CA ALA A 149 -13.16 9.07 5.27
C ALA A 149 -12.06 9.67 4.37
N PRO A 150 -11.79 9.06 3.20
CA PRO A 150 -10.85 9.63 2.25
C PRO A 150 -11.38 10.97 1.72
N GLN A 151 -10.47 11.90 1.49
CA GLN A 151 -10.74 13.21 0.90
C GLN A 151 -9.85 13.41 -0.32
N ALA A 152 -10.39 13.96 -1.38
CA ALA A 152 -9.63 14.29 -2.56
C ALA A 152 -9.82 15.77 -2.94
N PHE A 153 -8.79 16.37 -3.50
CA PHE A 153 -8.72 17.80 -3.76
C PHE A 153 -8.09 18.07 -5.13
N ASN A 154 -8.54 19.17 -5.73
CA ASN A 154 -7.86 19.82 -6.84
C ASN A 154 -7.37 21.19 -6.41
N ALA A 155 -6.26 21.63 -7.00
CA ALA A 155 -5.65 22.92 -6.78
C ALA A 155 -4.91 23.38 -8.03
N GLU A 156 -4.84 24.67 -8.20
CA GLU A 156 -3.98 25.32 -9.17
C GLU A 156 -2.78 25.92 -8.44
N THR A 157 -1.61 25.82 -9.04
CA THR A 157 -0.38 26.38 -8.47
C THR A 157 0.27 27.31 -9.47
N GLU A 158 0.91 28.35 -8.97
CA GLU A 158 1.65 29.30 -9.77
C GLU A 158 2.99 29.65 -9.11
N ARG A 159 3.93 30.18 -9.87
CA ARG A 159 5.19 30.72 -9.32
C ARG A 159 5.09 32.21 -9.15
N ASP A 160 5.44 32.70 -7.97
CA ASP A 160 5.52 34.13 -7.71
C ASP A 160 6.73 34.78 -8.40
N GLY A 161 6.86 36.10 -8.27
CA GLY A 161 7.95 36.85 -8.88
C GLY A 161 9.37 36.47 -8.38
N GLU A 162 9.47 35.72 -7.28
CA GLU A 162 10.70 35.17 -6.72
C GLU A 162 10.92 33.69 -7.11
N GLY A 163 10.02 33.12 -7.94
CA GLY A 163 10.09 31.74 -8.40
C GLY A 163 9.58 30.71 -7.40
N ARG A 164 9.01 31.13 -6.26
CA ARG A 164 8.45 30.23 -5.25
C ARG A 164 7.09 29.73 -5.70
N LEU A 165 6.85 28.43 -5.49
CA LEU A 165 5.56 27.83 -5.80
C LEU A 165 4.51 28.26 -4.75
N ARG A 166 3.36 28.72 -5.21
CA ARG A 166 2.22 29.12 -4.38
C ARG A 166 0.92 28.52 -4.91
N LEU A 167 -0.04 28.41 -4.01
CA LEU A 167 -1.42 28.05 -4.38
C LEU A 167 -2.09 29.24 -5.07
N ASN A 168 -2.64 29.00 -6.26
CA ASN A 168 -3.50 29.97 -6.94
C ASN A 168 -4.95 29.71 -6.54
N GLY A 169 -5.47 30.49 -5.58
CA GLY A 169 -6.80 30.34 -5.04
C GLY A 169 -6.86 29.45 -3.79
N ARG A 170 -7.65 28.37 -3.83
CA ARG A 170 -7.88 27.47 -2.67
C ARG A 170 -7.95 26.01 -3.09
N LEU A 171 -7.69 25.09 -2.15
CA LEU A 171 -7.99 23.68 -2.32
C LEU A 171 -9.50 23.49 -2.51
N LYS A 172 -9.88 22.84 -3.60
CA LYS A 172 -11.28 22.46 -3.90
C LYS A 172 -11.43 20.97 -3.62
N GLN A 173 -12.33 20.61 -2.72
CA GLN A 173 -12.64 19.21 -2.46
C GLN A 173 -13.52 18.67 -3.60
N GLU A 174 -13.08 17.61 -4.25
CA GLU A 174 -13.76 16.98 -5.38
C GLU A 174 -13.58 15.45 -5.28
N THR A 175 -14.58 14.71 -5.73
CA THR A 175 -14.57 13.22 -5.62
C THR A 175 -13.37 12.60 -6.33
N ASP A 176 -13.00 13.13 -7.51
CA ASP A 176 -11.89 12.64 -8.34
C ASP A 176 -10.68 13.59 -8.30
N GLY A 177 -10.49 14.27 -7.16
CA GLY A 177 -9.39 15.21 -6.99
C GLY A 177 -8.01 14.55 -7.15
N ARG A 178 -7.07 15.29 -7.74
CA ARG A 178 -5.71 14.82 -8.02
C ARG A 178 -4.96 14.44 -6.74
N TRP A 179 -5.11 15.22 -5.65
CA TRP A 179 -4.46 14.96 -4.36
C TRP A 179 -5.43 14.31 -3.39
N TRP A 180 -5.08 13.13 -2.95
CA TRP A 180 -5.89 12.31 -2.05
C TRP A 180 -5.22 12.21 -0.68
N PHE A 181 -6.03 12.41 0.38
CA PHE A 181 -5.60 12.31 1.77
C PHE A 181 -6.54 11.42 2.59
N ARG A 182 -5.97 10.73 3.55
CA ARG A 182 -6.71 10.00 4.56
C ARG A 182 -5.94 9.99 5.87
N THR A 183 -6.63 10.17 7.00
CA THR A 183 -6.01 10.16 8.33
C THR A 183 -6.43 8.95 9.13
N VAL A 184 -5.51 8.50 9.98
CA VAL A 184 -5.71 7.45 10.97
C VAL A 184 -5.21 7.98 12.30
N THR A 185 -6.02 7.93 13.35
CA THR A 185 -5.57 8.20 14.71
C THR A 185 -5.66 6.96 15.56
N GLY A 186 -4.74 6.81 16.48
CA GLY A 186 -4.69 5.66 17.36
C GLY A 186 -3.63 5.79 18.45
N THR A 187 -3.42 4.71 19.17
CA THR A 187 -2.42 4.63 20.23
C THR A 187 -1.46 3.48 19.91
N THR A 188 -0.17 3.77 19.95
CA THR A 188 0.90 2.77 19.79
C THR A 188 1.07 1.93 21.06
N PRO A 189 1.73 0.76 21.01
CA PRO A 189 1.89 -0.13 22.16
C PRO A 189 2.59 0.53 23.37
N ASP A 190 3.41 1.54 23.13
CA ASP A 190 4.07 2.36 24.17
C ASP A 190 3.19 3.50 24.72
N GLY A 191 1.90 3.54 24.35
CA GLY A 191 0.92 4.50 24.86
C GLY A 191 0.90 5.86 24.18
N ARG A 192 1.70 6.09 23.12
CA ARG A 192 1.73 7.38 22.42
C ARG A 192 0.51 7.52 21.50
N LYS A 193 -0.15 8.69 21.60
CA LYS A 193 -1.17 9.07 20.62
C LYS A 193 -0.49 9.41 19.30
N THR A 194 -0.97 8.80 18.24
CA THR A 194 -0.35 8.89 16.90
C THR A 194 -1.39 9.28 15.87
N LEU A 195 -1.01 10.23 15.01
CA LEU A 195 -1.74 10.61 13.80
C LEU A 195 -0.93 10.15 12.59
N GLY A 196 -1.50 9.27 11.79
CA GLY A 196 -0.98 8.89 10.49
C GLY A 196 -1.69 9.67 9.39
N ILE A 197 -0.94 10.32 8.51
CA ILE A 197 -1.48 11.00 7.33
C ILE A 197 -1.02 10.25 6.09
N TRP A 198 -1.97 9.74 5.34
CA TRP A 198 -1.75 9.03 4.09
C TRP A 198 -2.09 9.94 2.92
N ARG A 199 -1.24 9.98 1.91
CA ARG A 199 -1.44 10.79 0.70
C ARG A 199 -1.01 10.05 -0.55
N LYS A 200 -1.62 10.39 -1.68
CA LYS A 200 -1.06 10.11 -3.00
C LYS A 200 0.00 11.15 -3.34
N ARG A 201 0.98 10.74 -4.12
CA ARG A 201 2.03 11.62 -4.67
C ARG A 201 1.91 11.69 -6.19
N PRO A 202 0.93 12.42 -6.73
CA PRO A 202 0.70 12.48 -8.16
C PRO A 202 1.82 13.18 -8.95
N GLY A 203 2.67 13.98 -8.27
CA GLY A 203 3.88 14.57 -8.84
C GLY A 203 5.03 13.60 -9.06
N GLY A 204 4.94 12.39 -8.48
CA GLY A 204 5.96 11.36 -8.61
C GLY A 204 7.31 11.75 -7.98
N GLU A 205 8.39 11.35 -8.63
CA GLU A 205 9.77 11.59 -8.14
C GLU A 205 10.40 12.87 -8.69
N SER A 206 9.72 13.60 -9.58
CA SER A 206 10.25 14.86 -10.10
C SER A 206 10.35 15.91 -8.97
N VAL A 207 11.37 16.76 -9.04
CA VAL A 207 11.57 17.85 -8.06
C VAL A 207 10.36 18.78 -8.03
N GLU A 208 9.87 19.19 -9.20
CA GLU A 208 8.71 20.06 -9.32
C GLU A 208 7.43 19.42 -8.82
N GLY A 209 7.19 18.15 -9.16
CA GLY A 209 6.04 17.39 -8.66
C GLY A 209 6.07 17.20 -7.14
N SER A 210 7.25 16.95 -6.58
CA SER A 210 7.43 16.84 -5.13
C SER A 210 7.19 18.17 -4.42
N GLU A 211 7.60 19.30 -5.02
CA GLU A 211 7.34 20.65 -4.50
C GLU A 211 5.84 20.94 -4.46
N GLN A 212 5.10 20.62 -5.54
CA GLN A 212 3.64 20.74 -5.58
C GLN A 212 2.97 19.86 -4.52
N ASP A 213 3.33 18.59 -4.45
CA ASP A 213 2.74 17.65 -3.50
C ASP A 213 2.94 18.08 -2.04
N ASN A 214 4.08 18.70 -1.72
CA ASN A 214 4.37 19.23 -0.39
C ASN A 214 3.59 20.51 -0.10
N LEU A 215 3.51 21.45 -1.06
CA LEU A 215 2.69 22.65 -0.93
C LEU A 215 1.23 22.31 -0.62
N ILE A 216 0.68 21.34 -1.36
CA ILE A 216 -0.71 20.93 -1.16
C ILE A 216 -0.91 20.21 0.19
N LEU A 217 0.08 19.45 0.68
CA LEU A 217 0.04 18.87 2.02
C LEU A 217 -0.01 19.95 3.09
N ASP A 218 0.85 20.99 3.00
CA ASP A 218 0.90 22.08 3.97
C ASP A 218 -0.42 22.85 4.02
N GLU A 219 -0.99 23.18 2.86
CA GLU A 219 -2.29 23.83 2.76
C GLU A 219 -3.43 22.96 3.32
N TRP A 220 -3.38 21.65 3.06
CA TRP A 220 -4.36 20.73 3.60
C TRP A 220 -4.23 20.62 5.13
N CYS A 221 -3.02 20.52 5.68
CA CYS A 221 -2.78 20.49 7.12
C CYS A 221 -3.28 21.77 7.79
N THR A 222 -3.03 22.94 7.21
CA THR A 222 -3.48 24.23 7.72
C THR A 222 -5.01 24.33 7.82
N LYS A 223 -5.73 23.66 6.91
CA LYS A 223 -7.20 23.63 6.93
C LYS A 223 -7.80 22.63 7.92
N GLN A 224 -7.04 21.65 8.38
CA GLN A 224 -7.50 20.62 9.34
C GLN A 224 -7.26 21.05 10.80
N GLY A 225 -6.34 21.97 11.06
CA GLY A 225 -6.04 22.56 12.37
C GLY A 225 -6.91 23.73 12.66
#